data_5a39a7c7ec8f99dfe0765ff50948ecb1
#
_entry.id   5a39a7c7ec8f99dfe0765ff50948ecb1
#
_cell.length_a   1.000
_cell.length_b   1.000
_cell.length_c   1.000
_cell.angle_alpha   90.00
_cell.angle_beta   90.00
_cell.angle_gamma   90.00
#
_symmetry.space_group_name_H-M   'P 1'
#
loop_
_entity.id
_entity.type
_entity.pdbx_description
1 polymer ?
#
loop_
_entity_poly.entity_id
_entity_poly.type
_entity_poly.pdbx_seq_one_letter_code
_entity_poly.pdbx_strand_id
1 'polypeptide(L)'
;MFPLARGIQIPNLAMARDTISPMMFPPPVPEIPASDVDKAAGYYVNTLGFTLDWGDDQGGIAGISRGNCRLCLTNRSFRESYGNVGPILFWLNLESKAEVDELFLEWKTANAKIVSEPEDKPWMLREFVAADLDDNLIRVFYDFRGA
;
A
#
# COMPACT_ATOMS: atom_id res chain seq x y z
N MET A 1 -22.08 10.29 -30.35
CA MET A 1 -22.08 9.41 -30.18
C MET A 1 -21.54 8.54 -30.92
N PHE A 2 -21.19 7.93 -30.73
CA PHE A 2 -20.60 7.10 -31.35
C PHE A 2 -21.22 6.01 -31.43
N PRO A 3 -21.40 5.88 -32.05
CA PRO A 3 -22.05 4.91 -32.41
C PRO A 3 -21.63 3.81 -31.91
N LEU A 4 -21.39 3.74 -31.46
CA LEU A 4 -21.08 2.84 -31.06
C LEU A 4 -20.99 1.76 -31.22
N ALA A 5 -21.05 1.78 -31.03
CA ALA A 5 -20.91 0.67 -30.91
C ALA A 5 -21.49 -0.17 -31.67
N ARG A 6 -22.11 0.23 -32.37
CA ARG A 6 -22.59 -0.56 -33.16
C ARG A 6 -22.78 -1.80 -32.47
N GLY A 7 -22.91 -1.91 -31.37
CA GLY A 7 -23.21 -3.09 -30.76
C GLY A 7 -22.43 -4.16 -31.07
N ILE A 8 -21.71 -3.95 -31.80
CA ILE A 8 -20.95 -4.85 -32.17
C ILE A 8 -20.37 -5.57 -31.23
N GLN A 9 -19.78 -5.08 -30.49
CA GLN A 9 -19.02 -5.80 -29.66
C GLN A 9 -19.74 -6.29 -28.46
N ILE A 10 -20.78 -5.73 -28.08
CA ILE A 10 -21.45 -6.13 -26.89
C ILE A 10 -21.81 -7.60 -26.81
N PRO A 11 -22.48 -8.13 -27.79
CA PRO A 11 -22.76 -9.57 -27.77
C PRO A 11 -21.51 -10.40 -27.83
N ASN A 12 -20.57 -9.97 -28.62
CA ASN A 12 -19.34 -10.73 -28.75
C ASN A 12 -18.58 -10.70 -27.45
N LEU A 13 -18.64 -9.61 -26.75
CA LEU A 13 -17.95 -9.48 -25.50
C LEU A 13 -18.54 -10.46 -24.51
N ALA A 14 -19.85 -10.56 -24.46
CA ALA A 14 -20.50 -11.47 -23.54
C ALA A 14 -20.10 -12.92 -23.83
N MET A 15 -20.09 -13.27 -25.09
CA MET A 15 -19.70 -14.63 -25.47
C MET A 15 -18.23 -14.88 -25.11
N ALA A 16 -17.39 -13.90 -25.32
CA ALA A 16 -16.00 -14.07 -24.97
C ALA A 16 -15.85 -14.29 -23.48
N ARG A 17 -16.64 -13.60 -22.69
CA ARG A 17 -16.57 -13.77 -21.26
C ARG A 17 -16.97 -15.16 -20.85
N ASP A 18 -17.97 -15.73 -21.49
CA ASP A 18 -18.44 -17.06 -21.17
C ASP A 18 -17.37 -18.11 -21.43
N THR A 19 -16.49 -17.86 -22.41
CA THR A 19 -15.49 -18.84 -22.81
C THR A 19 -14.11 -18.59 -22.22
N ILE A 20 -13.88 -17.43 -21.62
CA ILE A 20 -12.58 -17.05 -21.08
C ILE A 20 -12.73 -16.71 -19.62
N SER A 21 -11.85 -17.24 -18.80
CA SER A 21 -11.85 -16.89 -17.38
C SER A 21 -11.68 -15.40 -17.21
N PRO A 22 -12.42 -14.77 -16.28
CA PRO A 22 -12.24 -13.36 -16.03
C PRO A 22 -10.82 -13.05 -15.58
N MET A 23 -10.31 -11.91 -16.00
CA MET A 23 -9.02 -11.46 -15.54
C MET A 23 -9.09 -11.16 -14.05
N MET A 24 -8.16 -11.71 -13.30
CA MET A 24 -8.02 -11.41 -11.89
C MET A 24 -7.13 -10.20 -11.72
N PHE A 25 -7.59 -9.22 -10.96
CA PHE A 25 -6.77 -8.04 -10.71
C PHE A 25 -5.74 -8.37 -9.63
N PRO A 26 -4.48 -8.03 -9.87
CA PRO A 26 -3.45 -8.19 -8.84
C PRO A 26 -3.60 -7.11 -7.78
N PRO A 27 -2.95 -7.28 -6.62
CA PRO A 27 -2.91 -6.21 -5.63
C PRO A 27 -2.31 -4.96 -6.24
N PRO A 28 -2.86 -3.79 -5.94
CA PRO A 28 -2.27 -2.54 -6.44
C PRO A 28 -0.92 -2.29 -5.79
N VAL A 29 -0.09 -1.49 -6.44
CA VAL A 29 1.18 -1.05 -5.88
C VAL A 29 1.06 0.45 -5.64
N PRO A 30 0.83 0.89 -4.39
CA PRO A 30 0.71 2.31 -4.10
C PRO A 30 2.02 3.04 -4.35
N GLU A 31 1.89 4.29 -4.77
CA GLU A 31 3.04 5.18 -4.91
C GLU A 31 3.06 6.11 -3.71
N ILE A 32 4.14 6.06 -2.95
CA ILE A 32 4.29 6.74 -1.66
C ILE A 32 5.21 7.94 -1.85
N PRO A 33 4.74 9.16 -1.60
CA PRO A 33 5.60 10.33 -1.75
C PRO A 33 6.68 10.37 -0.66
N ALA A 34 7.91 10.61 -1.08
CA ALA A 34 9.05 10.73 -0.19
C ALA A 34 9.86 11.96 -0.56
N SER A 35 10.41 12.65 0.42
CA SER A 35 11.28 13.80 0.16
C SER A 35 12.65 13.31 -0.30
N ASP A 36 13.08 12.16 0.19
CA ASP A 36 14.35 11.54 -0.17
C ASP A 36 14.11 10.03 -0.22
N VAL A 37 14.20 9.45 -1.41
CA VAL A 37 13.87 8.04 -1.61
C VAL A 37 14.83 7.12 -0.85
N ASP A 38 16.11 7.47 -0.79
CA ASP A 38 17.09 6.63 -0.08
C ASP A 38 16.81 6.61 1.41
N LYS A 39 16.52 7.77 2.00
CA LYS A 39 16.19 7.84 3.42
C LYS A 39 14.89 7.13 3.72
N ALA A 40 13.89 7.32 2.88
CA ALA A 40 12.60 6.65 3.05
C ALA A 40 12.76 5.13 2.95
N ALA A 41 13.50 4.66 1.95
CA ALA A 41 13.76 3.23 1.79
C ALA A 41 14.50 2.69 3.02
N GLY A 42 15.46 3.44 3.54
CA GLY A 42 16.19 3.04 4.75
C GLY A 42 15.26 2.86 5.94
N TYR A 43 14.30 3.75 6.11
CA TYR A 43 13.33 3.65 7.20
C TYR A 43 12.45 2.41 7.01
N TYR A 44 11.93 2.20 5.81
CA TYR A 44 11.08 1.03 5.55
C TYR A 44 11.86 -0.27 5.75
N VAL A 45 13.13 -0.30 5.33
CA VAL A 45 13.94 -1.52 5.48
C VAL A 45 14.38 -1.73 6.92
N ASN A 46 14.97 -0.72 7.54
CA ASN A 46 15.58 -0.90 8.85
C ASN A 46 14.57 -0.83 10.01
N THR A 47 13.48 -0.10 9.83
CA THR A 47 12.51 0.10 10.89
C THR A 47 11.24 -0.72 10.69
N LEU A 48 10.74 -0.77 9.45
CA LEU A 48 9.47 -1.44 9.18
C LEU A 48 9.61 -2.86 8.62
N GLY A 49 10.85 -3.32 8.38
CA GLY A 49 11.10 -4.70 7.99
C GLY A 49 10.88 -5.03 6.53
N PHE A 50 10.89 -4.02 5.66
CA PHE A 50 10.75 -4.23 4.22
C PHE A 50 12.11 -4.59 3.61
N THR A 51 12.08 -5.00 2.35
CA THR A 51 13.25 -5.23 1.53
C THR A 51 13.29 -4.18 0.43
N LEU A 52 14.48 -3.64 0.15
CA LEU A 52 14.66 -2.77 -1.01
C LEU A 52 14.86 -3.67 -2.23
N ASP A 53 13.94 -3.63 -3.16
CA ASP A 53 14.00 -4.50 -4.34
C ASP A 53 14.77 -3.85 -5.49
N TRP A 54 14.61 -2.55 -5.69
CA TRP A 54 15.28 -1.82 -6.77
C TRP A 54 15.12 -0.32 -6.57
N GLY A 55 15.98 0.45 -7.23
CA GLY A 55 15.83 1.90 -7.32
C GLY A 55 16.60 2.67 -6.26
N ASP A 56 16.60 3.98 -6.41
CA ASP A 56 17.28 4.92 -5.51
C ASP A 56 16.77 6.34 -5.70
N ASP A 57 17.26 7.26 -4.88
CA ASP A 57 16.82 8.65 -4.94
C ASP A 57 17.30 9.34 -6.22
N GLN A 58 18.45 8.95 -6.77
CA GLN A 58 18.94 9.54 -8.00
C GLN A 58 18.00 9.23 -9.15
N GLY A 59 17.50 8.01 -9.24
CA GLY A 59 16.50 7.63 -10.22
C GLY A 59 15.11 8.15 -9.87
N GLY A 60 14.89 8.58 -8.65
CA GLY A 60 13.65 9.19 -8.22
C GLY A 60 12.59 8.22 -7.73
N ILE A 61 12.85 6.92 -7.81
CA ILE A 61 11.88 5.91 -7.46
C ILE A 61 12.57 4.66 -6.94
N ALA A 62 11.96 4.02 -5.95
CA ALA A 62 12.43 2.73 -5.46
C ALA A 62 11.24 1.82 -5.19
N GLY A 63 11.44 0.54 -5.46
CA GLY A 63 10.46 -0.48 -5.12
C GLY A 63 10.87 -1.19 -3.85
N ILE A 64 9.92 -1.35 -2.94
CA ILE A 64 10.15 -2.06 -1.68
C ILE A 64 9.03 -3.07 -1.50
N SER A 65 9.31 -4.11 -0.72
CA SER A 65 8.29 -5.13 -0.45
C SER A 65 8.50 -5.79 0.90
N ARG A 66 7.41 -6.31 1.45
CA ARG A 66 7.43 -7.21 2.60
C ARG A 66 6.31 -8.21 2.38
N GLY A 67 6.67 -9.47 2.19
CA GLY A 67 5.69 -10.46 1.77
C GLY A 67 5.05 -10.05 0.44
N ASN A 68 3.75 -10.05 0.38
CA ASN A 68 3.02 -9.64 -0.83
C ASN A 68 2.74 -8.15 -0.89
N CYS A 69 3.15 -7.40 0.12
CA CYS A 69 2.97 -5.96 0.14
C CYS A 69 4.08 -5.30 -0.65
N ARG A 70 3.73 -4.61 -1.73
CA ARG A 70 4.69 -3.92 -2.58
C ARG A 70 4.33 -2.45 -2.64
N LEU A 71 5.34 -1.60 -2.49
CA LEU A 71 5.16 -0.15 -2.51
C LEU A 71 6.23 0.47 -3.40
N CYS A 72 5.93 1.62 -3.99
CA CYS A 72 6.91 2.41 -4.72
C CYS A 72 7.09 3.73 -3.98
N LEU A 73 8.34 4.06 -3.64
CA LEU A 73 8.67 5.35 -3.05
C LEU A 73 9.11 6.27 -4.17
N THR A 74 8.55 7.47 -4.25
CA THR A 74 8.92 8.41 -5.32
C THR A 74 9.21 9.78 -4.74
N ASN A 75 10.21 10.46 -5.32
CA ASN A 75 10.52 11.81 -4.88
C ASN A 75 9.81 12.84 -5.75
N ARG A 76 9.97 14.10 -5.41
CA ARG A 76 9.29 15.18 -6.10
C ARG A 76 9.66 15.24 -7.59
N SER A 77 10.92 15.02 -7.89
CA SER A 77 11.39 15.06 -9.27
C SER A 77 10.70 14.01 -10.13
N PHE A 78 10.52 12.82 -9.60
CA PHE A 78 9.84 11.76 -10.31
C PHE A 78 8.36 12.12 -10.56
N ARG A 79 7.73 12.79 -9.60
CA ARG A 79 6.31 13.13 -9.68
C ARG A 79 6.04 14.43 -10.42
N GLU A 80 7.07 15.09 -10.94
CA GLU A 80 6.92 16.41 -11.52
C GLU A 80 5.90 16.48 -12.64
N SER A 81 5.82 15.42 -13.44
CA SER A 81 4.94 15.41 -14.60
C SER A 81 3.46 15.29 -14.25
N TYR A 82 3.11 14.77 -13.09
CA TYR A 82 1.71 14.64 -12.71
C TYR A 82 1.37 15.32 -11.38
N GLY A 83 2.27 16.15 -10.94
CA GLY A 83 1.96 17.03 -9.82
C GLY A 83 2.45 16.53 -8.48
N ASN A 84 2.43 17.46 -7.54
CA ASN A 84 2.88 17.18 -6.21
C ASN A 84 1.70 16.65 -5.41
N VAL A 85 1.91 15.54 -4.70
CA VAL A 85 0.90 14.97 -3.84
C VAL A 85 1.39 15.06 -2.40
N GLY A 86 0.47 15.26 -1.48
CA GLY A 86 0.78 15.28 -0.07
C GLY A 86 0.89 13.89 0.50
N PRO A 87 1.06 13.79 1.82
CA PRO A 87 1.13 12.48 2.46
C PRO A 87 -0.11 11.66 2.19
N ILE A 88 0.06 10.36 2.10
CA ILE A 88 -1.03 9.44 1.84
C ILE A 88 -1.25 8.53 3.05
N LEU A 89 -2.34 7.82 3.01
CA LEU A 89 -2.69 6.82 4.01
C LEU A 89 -2.96 5.53 3.29
N PHE A 90 -2.39 4.42 3.76
CA PHE A 90 -2.74 3.11 3.21
C PHE A 90 -2.97 2.12 4.35
N TRP A 91 -3.71 1.05 4.03
CA TRP A 91 -4.20 0.10 5.01
C TRP A 91 -3.59 -1.26 4.76
N LEU A 92 -3.15 -1.93 5.83
CA LEU A 92 -2.61 -3.28 5.76
C LEU A 92 -3.50 -4.20 6.58
N ASN A 93 -4.15 -5.15 5.91
CA ASN A 93 -5.06 -6.09 6.55
C ASN A 93 -4.29 -7.36 6.94
N LEU A 94 -4.11 -7.55 8.24
CA LEU A 94 -3.48 -8.75 8.77
C LEU A 94 -4.52 -9.84 9.02
N GLU A 95 -4.05 -11.01 9.45
CA GLU A 95 -4.90 -12.20 9.54
C GLU A 95 -5.47 -12.47 10.93
N SER A 96 -5.06 -11.73 11.93
CA SER A 96 -5.53 -11.92 13.31
C SER A 96 -5.21 -10.71 14.18
N LYS A 97 -5.88 -10.62 15.34
CA LYS A 97 -5.54 -9.62 16.34
C LYS A 97 -4.12 -9.82 16.84
N ALA A 98 -3.71 -11.07 17.00
CA ALA A 98 -2.36 -11.39 17.46
C ALA A 98 -1.31 -10.83 16.52
N GLU A 99 -1.53 -10.95 15.20
CA GLU A 99 -0.58 -10.40 14.24
C GLU A 99 -0.51 -8.88 14.31
N VAL A 100 -1.64 -8.22 14.55
CA VAL A 100 -1.65 -6.76 14.71
C VAL A 100 -0.76 -6.38 15.91
N ASP A 101 -0.92 -7.08 17.03
CA ASP A 101 -0.15 -6.79 18.24
C ASP A 101 1.33 -7.12 18.06
N GLU A 102 1.65 -8.22 17.36
CA GLU A 102 3.01 -8.61 17.11
C GLU A 102 3.73 -7.60 16.21
N LEU A 103 3.08 -7.15 15.16
CA LEU A 103 3.68 -6.15 14.27
C LEU A 103 3.88 -4.83 15.00
N PHE A 104 2.92 -4.45 15.84
CA PHE A 104 3.06 -3.24 16.65
C PHE A 104 4.31 -3.31 17.53
N LEU A 105 4.51 -4.44 18.21
CA LEU A 105 5.67 -4.61 19.08
C LEU A 105 6.98 -4.58 18.29
N GLU A 106 6.99 -5.22 17.13
CA GLU A 106 8.16 -5.22 16.28
C GLU A 106 8.52 -3.79 15.86
N TRP A 107 7.54 -3.04 15.39
CA TRP A 107 7.76 -1.67 14.93
C TRP A 107 8.11 -0.73 16.08
N LYS A 108 7.45 -0.88 17.21
CA LYS A 108 7.75 -0.05 18.38
C LYS A 108 9.18 -0.30 18.87
N THR A 109 9.59 -1.56 18.92
CA THR A 109 10.95 -1.91 19.33
C THR A 109 11.99 -1.33 18.37
N ALA A 110 11.66 -1.23 17.09
CA ALA A 110 12.56 -0.66 16.09
C ALA A 110 12.45 0.87 16.02
N ASN A 111 11.76 1.50 16.96
CA ASN A 111 11.57 2.94 17.03
C ASN A 111 10.79 3.56 15.88
N ALA A 112 9.80 2.82 15.36
CA ALA A 112 8.90 3.38 14.38
C ALA A 112 8.07 4.51 15.00
N LYS A 113 7.63 5.43 14.16
CA LYS A 113 6.75 6.51 14.60
C LYS A 113 5.35 5.93 14.79
N ILE A 114 4.97 5.67 16.02
CA ILE A 114 3.64 5.15 16.32
C ILE A 114 2.70 6.33 16.55
N VAL A 115 1.61 6.36 15.80
CA VAL A 115 0.60 7.41 15.92
C VAL A 115 -0.48 6.99 16.93
N SER A 116 -0.90 5.73 16.89
CA SER A 116 -1.85 5.20 17.86
C SER A 116 -1.55 3.72 18.12
N GLU A 117 -1.81 3.28 19.34
CA GLU A 117 -1.54 1.91 19.74
C GLU A 117 -2.70 0.98 19.38
N PRO A 118 -2.49 -0.35 19.36
CA PRO A 118 -3.57 -1.27 19.03
C PRO A 118 -4.77 -1.13 19.92
N GLU A 119 -5.94 -1.11 19.31
CA GLU A 119 -7.20 -0.96 20.03
C GLU A 119 -8.31 -1.63 19.23
N ASP A 120 -9.26 -2.25 19.91
CA ASP A 120 -10.46 -2.76 19.29
C ASP A 120 -11.42 -1.58 19.11
N LYS A 121 -11.73 -1.24 17.89
CA LYS A 121 -12.58 -0.09 17.57
C LYS A 121 -14.06 -0.47 17.53
N PRO A 122 -14.96 0.48 17.75
CA PRO A 122 -16.40 0.18 17.70
C PRO A 122 -16.87 -0.36 16.36
N TRP A 123 -16.11 -0.10 15.30
CA TRP A 123 -16.45 -0.62 13.97
C TRP A 123 -15.84 -2.00 13.71
N MET A 124 -15.43 -2.70 14.77
CA MET A 124 -15.01 -4.09 14.74
C MET A 124 -13.69 -4.34 14.02
N LEU A 125 -12.79 -3.38 14.08
CA LEU A 125 -11.41 -3.57 13.65
C LEU A 125 -10.49 -3.43 14.85
N ARG A 126 -9.50 -4.32 14.94
CA ARG A 126 -8.37 -4.07 15.84
C ARG A 126 -7.29 -3.42 15.01
N GLU A 127 -6.86 -2.23 15.39
CA GLU A 127 -5.97 -1.47 14.54
C GLU A 127 -4.99 -0.60 15.31
N PHE A 128 -3.85 -0.32 14.66
CA PHE A 128 -2.95 0.72 15.12
C PHE A 128 -2.48 1.51 13.90
N VAL A 129 -1.90 2.67 14.13
CA VAL A 129 -1.43 3.54 13.04
C VAL A 129 0.03 3.89 13.30
N ALA A 130 0.85 3.77 12.28
CA ALA A 130 2.23 4.22 12.28
C ALA A 130 2.44 5.22 11.15
N ALA A 131 3.51 5.96 11.22
CA ALA A 131 3.87 6.94 10.19
C ALA A 131 5.26 6.65 9.68
N ASP A 132 5.53 7.03 8.44
CA ASP A 132 6.89 6.99 7.90
C ASP A 132 7.57 8.36 8.07
N LEU A 133 8.74 8.54 7.46
CA LEU A 133 9.51 9.78 7.61
C LEU A 133 8.83 10.99 6.97
N ASP A 134 7.96 10.76 6.03
CA ASP A 134 7.28 11.83 5.29
C ASP A 134 5.82 11.99 5.72
N ASP A 135 5.48 11.45 6.88
CA ASP A 135 4.14 11.51 7.48
C ASP A 135 3.07 10.78 6.66
N ASN A 136 3.47 9.86 5.79
CA ASN A 136 2.51 8.93 5.23
C ASN A 136 2.07 7.99 6.36
N LEU A 137 0.79 7.69 6.41
CA LEU A 137 0.24 6.90 7.50
C LEU A 137 -0.03 5.48 7.06
N ILE A 138 0.25 4.55 7.96
CA ILE A 138 0.06 3.13 7.74
C ILE A 138 -0.92 2.64 8.78
N ARG A 139 -2.14 2.29 8.35
CA ARG A 139 -3.13 1.73 9.25
C ARG A 139 -3.06 0.22 9.15
N VAL A 140 -2.65 -0.42 10.24
CA VAL A 140 -2.55 -1.87 10.32
C VAL A 140 -3.78 -2.36 11.05
N PHE A 141 -4.50 -3.31 10.47
CA PHE A 141 -5.76 -3.73 11.05
C PHE A 141 -6.09 -5.21 10.82
N TYR A 142 -6.98 -5.72 11.64
CA TYR A 142 -7.66 -6.99 11.43
C TYR A 142 -9.15 -6.77 11.64
N ASP A 143 -9.95 -7.27 10.72
CA ASP A 143 -11.42 -7.16 10.79
C ASP A 143 -11.94 -8.40 11.50
N PHE A 144 -12.47 -8.21 12.71
CA PHE A 144 -12.93 -9.34 13.51
C PHE A 144 -14.45 -9.49 13.52
N ARG A 145 -15.15 -8.84 12.57
CA ARG A 145 -16.62 -8.91 12.55
C ARG A 145 -17.15 -10.33 12.38
N GLY A 146 -16.47 -11.16 11.66
CA GLY A 146 -16.90 -12.53 11.43
C GLY A 146 -16.23 -13.56 12.33
N ALA A 147 -15.47 -13.11 13.28
CA ALA A 147 -14.70 -14.03 14.11
C ALA A 147 -15.49 -14.56 15.30
#